data_65e23708c6f0249762611dc0b0b5a559
#
_entry.id   65e23708c6f0249762611dc0b0b5a559
#
_cell.length_a   1.000
_cell.length_b   1.000
_cell.length_c   1.000
_cell.angle_alpha   90.00
_cell.angle_beta   90.00
_cell.angle_gamma   90.00
#
_symmetry.space_group_name_H-M   'P 1'
#
loop_
_entity.id
_entity.type
_entity.pdbx_description
1 polymer ?
#
loop_
_entity_poly.entity_id
_entity_poly.type
_entity_poly.pdbx_seq_one_letter_code
_entity_poly.pdbx_strand_id
1 'polypeptide(L)'
;MLAKVLVVYSAVLTTLLAAFTLAGSAAARVQHFDEIDAHRINVREPDGTLRMVISNHARLPGVIVRGKEHPPVDRPYAGMLFYNDEGTENGGLVFGGHRNANGEVVDSGVNLSFDRYGASSQFVQLAGVDDSRNHIVGLILSDTDATGNRRRVFIGHDKEGVASVSLMDCNGRKRILLQVTPDGTPSISFLDADGKVVNQLGPTRSQ
;
A
#
# COMPACT_ATOMS: atom_id res chain seq x y z
N MET A 1 0.28 5.10 71.25
CA MET A 1 1.17 4.28 70.40
C MET A 1 0.57 4.08 69.01
N LEU A 2 -0.68 3.71 68.85
CA LEU A 2 -1.39 3.45 67.57
C LEU A 2 -1.41 4.67 66.64
N ALA A 3 -1.70 5.89 67.16
CA ALA A 3 -1.76 7.11 66.39
C ALA A 3 -0.41 7.48 65.71
N LYS A 4 0.70 7.25 66.36
CA LYS A 4 2.05 7.50 65.81
C LYS A 4 2.37 6.51 64.68
N VAL A 5 1.92 5.23 64.81
CA VAL A 5 2.09 4.20 63.80
C VAL A 5 1.26 4.54 62.53
N LEU A 6 0.00 4.97 62.71
CA LEU A 6 -0.87 5.41 61.61
C LEU A 6 -0.31 6.61 60.84
N VAL A 7 0.24 7.59 61.54
CA VAL A 7 0.88 8.79 60.89
C VAL A 7 2.07 8.37 60.05
N VAL A 8 2.95 7.53 60.59
CA VAL A 8 4.11 7.00 59.86
C VAL A 8 3.68 6.20 58.63
N TYR A 9 2.68 5.33 58.77
CA TYR A 9 2.14 4.51 57.70
C TYR A 9 1.54 5.38 56.57
N SER A 10 0.72 6.41 56.93
CA SER A 10 0.15 7.35 55.96
C SER A 10 1.22 8.13 55.23
N ALA A 11 2.26 8.62 55.95
CA ALA A 11 3.36 9.35 55.34
C ALA A 11 4.13 8.47 54.34
N VAL A 12 4.44 7.23 54.68
CA VAL A 12 5.10 6.28 53.78
C VAL A 12 4.25 5.98 52.57
N LEU A 13 2.95 5.72 52.76
CA LEU A 13 2.03 5.42 51.65
C LEU A 13 1.90 6.62 50.69
N THR A 14 1.76 7.84 51.21
CA THR A 14 1.69 9.06 50.40
C THR A 14 2.98 9.31 49.64
N THR A 15 4.13 9.05 50.26
CA THR A 15 5.45 9.21 49.61
C THR A 15 5.63 8.18 48.50
N LEU A 16 5.23 6.93 48.70
CA LEU A 16 5.25 5.90 47.68
C LEU A 16 4.31 6.23 46.53
N LEU A 17 3.09 6.70 46.82
CA LEU A 17 2.12 7.09 45.79
C LEU A 17 2.64 8.28 44.98
N ALA A 18 3.20 9.31 45.63
CA ALA A 18 3.82 10.43 44.96
C ALA A 18 5.03 10.03 44.10
N ALA A 19 5.87 9.13 44.61
CA ALA A 19 6.99 8.58 43.84
C ALA A 19 6.51 7.80 42.60
N PHE A 20 5.42 7.04 42.74
CA PHE A 20 4.82 6.27 41.64
C PHE A 20 4.19 7.17 40.55
N THR A 21 3.51 8.27 40.98
CA THR A 21 2.94 9.24 40.04
C THR A 21 3.99 10.08 39.33
N LEU A 22 5.08 10.46 40.04
CA LEU A 22 6.21 11.17 39.44
C LEU A 22 7.06 10.28 38.53
N ALA A 23 7.21 9.00 38.84
CA ALA A 23 7.91 8.06 37.97
C ALA A 23 7.14 7.79 36.67
N GLY A 24 5.78 7.88 36.70
CA GLY A 24 4.91 7.74 35.52
C GLY A 24 4.97 8.93 34.55
N SER A 25 5.53 10.06 34.96
CA SER A 25 5.71 11.26 34.12
C SER A 25 7.10 11.36 33.47
N ALA A 26 7.82 10.25 33.33
CA ALA A 26 9.08 10.25 32.61
C ALA A 26 8.84 10.67 31.15
N ALA A 27 9.41 11.81 30.76
CA ALA A 27 9.39 12.30 29.39
C ALA A 27 9.73 11.14 28.45
N ALA A 28 8.98 11.02 27.36
CA ALA A 28 9.17 9.95 26.36
C ALA A 28 10.66 9.95 25.95
N ARG A 29 11.41 9.00 26.46
CA ARG A 29 12.82 8.82 26.11
C ARG A 29 12.86 8.14 24.75
N VAL A 30 13.64 8.71 23.84
CA VAL A 30 14.01 7.98 22.62
C VAL A 30 14.70 6.69 23.06
N GLN A 31 14.16 5.57 22.61
CA GLN A 31 14.75 4.24 22.80
C GLN A 31 15.53 3.87 21.55
N HIS A 32 16.74 3.38 21.72
CA HIS A 32 17.57 2.86 20.65
C HIS A 32 17.53 1.33 20.68
N PHE A 33 17.27 0.73 19.52
CA PHE A 33 17.24 -0.72 19.34
C PHE A 33 18.20 -1.07 18.21
N ASP A 34 18.99 -2.10 18.39
CA ASP A 34 19.78 -2.69 17.31
C ASP A 34 18.90 -3.52 16.38
N GLU A 35 17.86 -4.16 16.93
CA GLU A 35 16.90 -5.00 16.21
C GLU A 35 15.53 -4.97 16.88
N ILE A 36 14.46 -5.06 16.08
CA ILE A 36 13.08 -5.20 16.57
C ILE A 36 12.42 -6.38 15.84
N ASP A 37 12.05 -7.42 16.57
CA ASP A 37 11.20 -8.51 16.10
C ASP A 37 9.75 -8.25 16.53
N ALA A 38 8.89 -7.93 15.56
CA ALA A 38 7.51 -7.56 15.83
C ALA A 38 6.55 -8.14 14.77
N HIS A 39 5.39 -8.60 15.23
CA HIS A 39 4.32 -9.01 14.31
C HIS A 39 3.60 -7.82 13.67
N ARG A 40 3.56 -6.67 14.36
CA ARG A 40 2.96 -5.43 13.90
C ARG A 40 3.52 -4.22 14.64
N ILE A 41 3.77 -3.14 13.91
CA ILE A 41 4.15 -1.82 14.41
C ILE A 41 3.09 -0.82 13.95
N ASN A 42 2.60 0.01 14.87
CA ASN A 42 1.69 1.11 14.58
C ASN A 42 2.40 2.44 14.86
N VAL A 43 2.37 3.34 13.89
CA VAL A 43 2.74 4.74 14.08
C VAL A 43 1.46 5.53 14.30
N ARG A 44 1.42 6.31 15.39
CA ARG A 44 0.22 7.07 15.78
C ARG A 44 0.59 8.51 16.08
N GLU A 45 -0.37 9.41 15.83
CA GLU A 45 -0.32 10.77 16.32
C GLU A 45 -0.54 10.82 17.84
N PRO A 46 -0.21 11.96 18.50
CA PRO A 46 -0.45 12.11 19.93
C PRO A 46 -1.91 11.93 20.37
N ASP A 47 -2.87 12.21 19.51
CA ASP A 47 -4.31 11.99 19.74
C ASP A 47 -4.75 10.53 19.54
N GLY A 48 -3.83 9.65 19.14
CA GLY A 48 -4.08 8.25 18.90
C GLY A 48 -4.45 7.90 17.44
N THR A 49 -4.57 8.87 16.55
CA THR A 49 -4.87 8.65 15.13
C THR A 49 -3.80 7.77 14.50
N LEU A 50 -4.20 6.68 13.86
CA LEU A 50 -3.30 5.76 13.18
C LEU A 50 -2.80 6.39 11.87
N ARG A 51 -1.46 6.42 11.69
CA ARG A 51 -0.81 7.02 10.52
C ARG A 51 -0.14 5.98 9.63
N MET A 52 0.40 4.94 10.23
CA MET A 52 1.05 3.86 9.48
C MET A 52 0.96 2.55 10.26
N VAL A 53 0.85 1.47 9.52
CA VAL A 53 0.98 0.10 10.02
C VAL A 53 2.06 -0.60 9.22
N ILE A 54 3.00 -1.25 9.90
CA ILE A 54 3.88 -2.27 9.32
C ILE A 54 3.47 -3.59 9.94
N SER A 55 3.16 -4.60 9.13
CA SER A 55 2.58 -5.84 9.66
C SER A 55 2.91 -7.08 8.83
N ASN A 56 3.00 -8.22 9.51
CA ASN A 56 2.91 -9.51 8.84
C ASN A 56 1.48 -9.76 8.33
N HIS A 57 1.29 -10.83 7.51
CA HIS A 57 -0.01 -11.19 6.95
C HIS A 57 -1.10 -11.33 8.03
N ALA A 58 -0.84 -12.08 9.09
CA ALA A 58 -1.85 -12.42 10.12
C ALA A 58 -2.36 -11.21 10.92
N ARG A 59 -1.63 -10.10 10.92
CA ARG A 59 -1.94 -8.89 11.69
C ARG A 59 -2.18 -7.67 10.82
N LEU A 60 -2.18 -7.81 9.49
CA LEU A 60 -2.51 -6.70 8.59
C LEU A 60 -3.99 -6.36 8.78
N PRO A 61 -4.35 -5.09 9.05
CA PRO A 61 -5.74 -4.73 9.28
C PRO A 61 -6.57 -4.78 8.00
N GLY A 62 -7.88 -4.87 8.14
CA GLY A 62 -8.84 -4.62 7.09
C GLY A 62 -8.82 -3.16 6.63
N VAL A 63 -9.80 -2.77 5.82
CA VAL A 63 -9.94 -1.37 5.37
C VAL A 63 -10.34 -0.49 6.55
N ILE A 64 -9.54 0.53 6.84
CA ILE A 64 -9.83 1.51 7.90
C ILE A 64 -10.27 2.82 7.27
N VAL A 65 -11.46 3.30 7.68
CA VAL A 65 -12.02 4.59 7.27
C VAL A 65 -12.34 5.40 8.52
N ARG A 66 -11.78 6.60 8.64
CA ARG A 66 -11.94 7.50 9.80
C ARG A 66 -11.71 6.78 11.14
N GLY A 67 -10.60 6.04 11.20
CA GLY A 67 -10.21 5.29 12.39
C GLY A 67 -11.03 4.06 12.70
N LYS A 68 -12.07 3.74 11.92
CA LYS A 68 -12.91 2.55 12.11
C LYS A 68 -12.55 1.48 11.10
N GLU A 69 -12.14 0.32 11.59
CA GLU A 69 -11.89 -0.85 10.76
C GLU A 69 -13.22 -1.45 10.28
N HIS A 70 -13.38 -1.58 8.97
CA HIS A 70 -14.49 -2.32 8.37
C HIS A 70 -14.24 -3.82 8.47
N PRO A 71 -15.29 -4.67 8.32
CA PRO A 71 -15.15 -6.12 8.41
C PRO A 71 -13.93 -6.59 7.60
N PRO A 72 -13.14 -7.51 8.14
CA PRO A 72 -11.87 -7.88 7.56
C PRO A 72 -12.08 -8.38 6.13
N VAL A 73 -11.45 -7.72 5.19
CA VAL A 73 -11.17 -8.28 3.88
C VAL A 73 -9.94 -9.14 4.10
N ASP A 74 -9.99 -10.40 3.70
CA ASP A 74 -8.80 -11.26 3.72
C ASP A 74 -7.76 -10.65 2.76
N ARG A 75 -6.66 -10.17 3.34
CA ARG A 75 -5.53 -9.61 2.61
C ARG A 75 -4.40 -10.63 2.69
N PRO A 76 -4.10 -11.37 1.59
CA PRO A 76 -3.10 -12.44 1.62
C PRO A 76 -1.66 -11.91 1.66
N TYR A 77 -1.45 -10.67 2.10
CA TYR A 77 -0.18 -9.97 2.03
C TYR A 77 0.32 -9.55 3.40
N ALA A 78 1.63 -9.41 3.51
CA ALA A 78 2.27 -8.59 4.52
C ALA A 78 2.56 -7.21 3.93
N GLY A 79 2.85 -6.21 4.77
CA GLY A 79 3.24 -4.91 4.23
C GLY A 79 3.08 -3.74 5.16
N MET A 80 2.99 -2.59 4.53
CA MET A 80 2.89 -1.28 5.16
C MET A 80 1.67 -0.56 4.61
N LEU A 81 0.79 -0.06 5.48
CA LEU A 81 -0.39 0.73 5.11
C LEU A 81 -0.23 2.16 5.61
N PHE A 82 -0.67 3.11 4.80
CA PHE A 82 -0.64 4.54 5.07
C PHE A 82 -2.04 5.06 5.33
N TYR A 83 -2.15 5.99 6.29
CA TYR A 83 -3.43 6.60 6.67
C TYR A 83 -3.29 8.13 6.64
N ASN A 84 -4.31 8.81 6.12
CA ASN A 84 -4.40 10.26 6.12
C ASN A 84 -4.69 10.82 7.52
N ASP A 85 -4.80 12.14 7.65
CA ASP A 85 -4.99 12.84 8.93
C ASP A 85 -6.32 12.50 9.62
N GLU A 86 -7.29 11.94 8.89
CA GLU A 86 -8.56 11.45 9.43
C GLU A 86 -8.51 9.96 9.80
N GLY A 87 -7.36 9.30 9.69
CA GLY A 87 -7.21 7.87 9.93
C GLY A 87 -7.91 7.00 8.87
N THR A 88 -8.04 7.51 7.65
CA THR A 88 -8.54 6.74 6.50
C THR A 88 -7.38 6.20 5.68
N GLU A 89 -7.47 4.95 5.23
CA GLU A 89 -6.46 4.33 4.37
C GLU A 89 -6.23 5.16 3.12
N ASN A 90 -4.96 5.43 2.81
CA ASN A 90 -4.52 6.32 1.73
C ASN A 90 -3.47 5.68 0.83
N GLY A 91 -3.29 4.38 0.93
CA GLY A 91 -2.34 3.60 0.15
C GLY A 91 -1.49 2.68 1.00
N GLY A 92 -0.49 2.08 0.37
CA GLY A 92 0.42 1.17 1.06
C GLY A 92 1.42 0.51 0.14
N LEU A 93 2.34 -0.21 0.76
CA LEU A 93 3.25 -1.17 0.13
C LEU A 93 2.90 -2.55 0.66
N VAL A 94 2.41 -3.42 -0.20
CA VAL A 94 2.06 -4.79 0.17
C VAL A 94 2.83 -5.79 -0.70
N PHE A 95 3.16 -6.94 -0.13
CA PHE A 95 3.88 -8.00 -0.81
C PHE A 95 3.48 -9.36 -0.28
N GLY A 96 3.56 -10.37 -1.14
CA GLY A 96 3.26 -11.74 -0.81
C GLY A 96 3.64 -12.70 -1.92
N GLY A 97 3.25 -13.94 -1.75
CA GLY A 97 3.44 -15.02 -2.69
C GLY A 97 3.70 -16.33 -1.99
N HIS A 98 3.04 -17.37 -2.46
CA HIS A 98 3.26 -18.73 -1.96
C HIS A 98 2.93 -19.76 -3.04
N ARG A 99 3.25 -21.01 -2.80
CA ARG A 99 2.79 -22.11 -3.65
C ARG A 99 1.57 -22.77 -3.02
N ASN A 100 0.55 -22.99 -3.83
CA ASN A 100 -0.63 -23.76 -3.41
C ASN A 100 -0.32 -25.26 -3.34
N ALA A 101 -1.32 -26.07 -2.98
CA ALA A 101 -1.17 -27.53 -2.87
C ALA A 101 -0.77 -28.22 -4.19
N ASN A 102 -1.04 -27.58 -5.34
CA ASN A 102 -0.66 -28.06 -6.66
C ASN A 102 0.72 -27.62 -7.10
N GLY A 103 1.44 -26.84 -6.27
CA GLY A 103 2.76 -26.30 -6.58
C GLY A 103 2.74 -25.02 -7.43
N GLU A 104 1.57 -24.48 -7.76
CA GLU A 104 1.42 -23.25 -8.53
C GLU A 104 1.71 -22.03 -7.67
N VAL A 105 2.38 -21.02 -8.24
CA VAL A 105 2.58 -19.72 -7.58
C VAL A 105 1.29 -18.96 -7.57
N VAL A 106 0.85 -18.53 -6.39
CA VAL A 106 -0.38 -17.75 -6.18
C VAL A 106 -0.11 -16.56 -5.25
N ASP A 107 -0.92 -15.51 -5.42
CA ASP A 107 -0.85 -14.27 -4.65
C ASP A 107 0.58 -13.67 -4.62
N SER A 108 1.34 -13.88 -5.72
CA SER A 108 2.72 -13.43 -5.83
C SER A 108 2.78 -12.02 -6.39
N GLY A 109 3.36 -11.11 -5.62
CA GLY A 109 3.61 -9.78 -6.09
C GLY A 109 3.95 -8.77 -5.01
N VAL A 110 4.30 -7.58 -5.51
CA VAL A 110 4.53 -6.37 -4.74
C VAL A 110 3.70 -5.25 -5.37
N ASN A 111 3.02 -4.48 -4.55
CA ASN A 111 2.28 -3.31 -5.00
C ASN A 111 2.51 -2.14 -4.04
N LEU A 112 3.08 -1.04 -4.57
CA LEU A 112 3.09 0.25 -3.91
C LEU A 112 1.97 1.09 -4.52
N SER A 113 1.00 1.51 -3.71
CA SER A 113 -0.12 2.30 -4.16
C SER A 113 -0.31 3.58 -3.36
N PHE A 114 -0.92 4.56 -4.03
CA PHE A 114 -1.47 5.76 -3.41
C PHE A 114 -2.94 5.84 -3.78
N ASP A 115 -3.80 6.08 -2.79
CA ASP A 115 -5.23 6.12 -2.96
C ASP A 115 -5.73 7.55 -2.94
N ARG A 116 -6.84 7.81 -3.64
CA ARG A 116 -7.51 9.10 -3.57
C ARG A 116 -8.01 9.38 -2.17
N TYR A 117 -7.91 10.65 -1.77
CA TYR A 117 -8.47 11.11 -0.51
C TYR A 117 -9.96 10.80 -0.44
N GLY A 118 -10.38 10.11 0.62
CA GLY A 118 -11.78 9.77 0.87
C GLY A 118 -12.41 8.70 -0.03
N ALA A 119 -11.63 8.07 -0.93
CA ALA A 119 -12.10 7.01 -1.80
C ALA A 119 -11.12 5.83 -1.78
N SER A 120 -11.63 4.62 -1.69
CA SER A 120 -10.84 3.38 -1.74
C SER A 120 -10.42 3.05 -3.19
N SER A 121 -9.83 4.00 -3.90
CA SER A 121 -9.41 3.82 -5.27
C SER A 121 -7.97 4.27 -5.49
N GLN A 122 -7.17 3.34 -5.94
CA GLN A 122 -5.75 3.56 -6.24
C GLN A 122 -5.62 4.40 -7.50
N PHE A 123 -5.02 5.59 -7.40
CA PHE A 123 -4.79 6.43 -8.56
C PHE A 123 -3.33 6.36 -9.07
N VAL A 124 -2.39 5.93 -8.23
CA VAL A 124 -1.01 5.61 -8.61
C VAL A 124 -0.68 4.22 -8.08
N GLN A 125 -0.11 3.37 -8.93
CA GLN A 125 0.38 2.04 -8.55
C GLN A 125 1.70 1.75 -9.23
N LEU A 126 2.67 1.27 -8.46
CA LEU A 126 3.84 0.56 -8.98
C LEU A 126 3.66 -0.91 -8.60
N ALA A 127 3.42 -1.74 -9.60
CA ALA A 127 3.05 -3.13 -9.41
C ALA A 127 4.03 -4.09 -10.08
N GLY A 128 4.39 -5.15 -9.34
CA GLY A 128 5.10 -6.30 -9.86
C GLY A 128 4.36 -7.56 -9.42
N VAL A 129 3.32 -7.95 -10.16
CA VAL A 129 2.50 -9.15 -9.90
C VAL A 129 2.80 -10.18 -10.97
N ASP A 130 3.20 -11.36 -10.56
CA ASP A 130 3.54 -12.47 -11.46
C ASP A 130 3.16 -13.80 -10.79
N ASP A 131 1.95 -14.24 -11.06
CA ASP A 131 1.43 -15.51 -10.58
C ASP A 131 0.68 -16.27 -11.67
N SER A 132 0.16 -17.44 -11.34
CA SER A 132 -0.55 -18.31 -12.30
C SER A 132 -1.78 -17.69 -12.95
N ARG A 133 -2.33 -16.59 -12.37
CA ARG A 133 -3.57 -15.94 -12.81
C ARG A 133 -3.36 -14.56 -13.37
N ASN A 134 -2.33 -13.84 -12.89
CA ASN A 134 -2.13 -12.43 -13.17
C ASN A 134 -0.66 -12.14 -13.52
N HIS A 135 -0.50 -11.25 -14.49
CA HIS A 135 0.80 -10.67 -14.80
C HIS A 135 0.63 -9.16 -15.01
N ILE A 136 1.19 -8.37 -14.10
CA ILE A 136 1.20 -6.90 -14.18
C ILE A 136 2.56 -6.43 -13.68
N VAL A 137 3.38 -5.90 -14.59
CA VAL A 137 4.68 -5.33 -14.22
C VAL A 137 4.76 -3.91 -14.77
N GLY A 138 4.66 -2.91 -13.90
CA GLY A 138 4.73 -1.54 -14.36
C GLY A 138 4.13 -0.49 -13.44
N LEU A 139 4.18 0.75 -13.96
CA LEU A 139 3.54 1.92 -13.38
C LEU A 139 2.15 2.12 -13.99
N ILE A 140 1.17 2.32 -13.15
CA ILE A 140 -0.22 2.56 -13.51
C ILE A 140 -0.67 3.88 -12.91
N LEU A 141 -1.19 4.79 -13.75
CA LEU A 141 -1.90 5.97 -13.31
C LEU A 141 -3.37 5.84 -13.71
N SER A 142 -4.29 6.09 -12.78
CA SER A 142 -5.72 5.90 -12.99
C SER A 142 -6.52 7.14 -12.59
N ASP A 143 -7.61 7.40 -13.28
CA ASP A 143 -8.67 8.30 -12.85
C ASP A 143 -9.81 7.50 -12.26
N THR A 144 -10.48 8.09 -11.28
CA THR A 144 -11.69 7.54 -10.68
C THR A 144 -12.81 8.53 -10.79
N ASP A 145 -13.94 8.08 -11.25
CA ASP A 145 -15.21 8.80 -11.23
C ASP A 145 -16.33 7.94 -10.63
N ALA A 146 -17.56 8.42 -10.70
CA ALA A 146 -18.74 7.70 -10.19
C ALA A 146 -18.97 6.34 -10.85
N THR A 147 -18.34 6.07 -11.99
CA THR A 147 -18.50 4.83 -12.77
C THR A 147 -17.35 3.84 -12.57
N GLY A 148 -16.34 4.20 -11.78
CA GLY A 148 -15.22 3.33 -11.38
C GLY A 148 -13.84 3.88 -11.64
N ASN A 149 -12.85 3.01 -11.47
CA ASN A 149 -11.45 3.32 -11.68
C ASN A 149 -11.05 3.01 -13.13
N ARG A 150 -10.46 3.98 -13.82
CA ARG A 150 -10.02 3.85 -15.21
C ARG A 150 -8.55 4.14 -15.35
N ARG A 151 -7.82 3.18 -15.90
CA ARG A 151 -6.40 3.36 -16.23
C ARG A 151 -6.27 4.46 -17.30
N ARG A 152 -5.33 5.39 -17.06
CA ARG A 152 -5.01 6.51 -17.96
C ARG A 152 -3.61 6.38 -18.54
N VAL A 153 -2.69 5.83 -17.76
CA VAL A 153 -1.31 5.58 -18.19
C VAL A 153 -0.90 4.19 -17.72
N PHE A 154 -0.21 3.47 -18.58
CA PHE A 154 0.52 2.26 -18.23
C PHE A 154 1.93 2.36 -18.82
N ILE A 155 2.94 2.08 -18.01
CA ILE A 155 4.33 1.94 -18.40
C ILE A 155 4.81 0.62 -17.82
N GLY A 156 5.13 -0.35 -18.67
CA GLY A 156 5.52 -1.67 -18.18
C GLY A 156 5.68 -2.68 -19.31
N HIS A 157 5.62 -3.96 -18.93
CA HIS A 157 5.62 -5.05 -19.92
C HIS A 157 4.55 -6.08 -19.58
N ASP A 158 4.14 -6.86 -20.59
CA ASP A 158 3.23 -7.98 -20.44
C ASP A 158 3.99 -9.31 -20.32
N LYS A 159 3.22 -10.40 -20.16
CA LYS A 159 3.77 -11.75 -20.03
C LYS A 159 4.39 -12.27 -21.33
N GLU A 160 4.02 -11.69 -22.45
CA GLU A 160 4.58 -11.99 -23.77
C GLU A 160 5.92 -11.26 -23.98
N GLY A 161 6.33 -10.38 -23.04
CA GLY A 161 7.60 -9.65 -23.08
C GLY A 161 7.53 -8.35 -23.90
N VAL A 162 6.35 -7.87 -24.25
CA VAL A 162 6.19 -6.57 -24.93
C VAL A 162 6.33 -5.45 -23.91
N ALA A 163 7.38 -4.64 -24.01
CA ALA A 163 7.52 -3.42 -23.22
C ALA A 163 6.72 -2.29 -23.85
N SER A 164 5.92 -1.55 -23.06
CA SER A 164 5.03 -0.53 -23.60
C SER A 164 4.80 0.68 -22.71
N VAL A 165 4.50 1.82 -23.37
CA VAL A 165 3.85 2.98 -22.78
C VAL A 165 2.50 3.17 -23.45
N SER A 166 1.43 3.13 -22.67
CA SER A 166 0.07 3.32 -23.17
C SER A 166 -0.54 4.58 -22.56
N LEU A 167 -1.05 5.50 -23.40
CA LEU A 167 -1.85 6.64 -22.99
C LEU A 167 -3.31 6.39 -23.40
N MET A 168 -4.22 6.60 -22.44
CA MET A 168 -5.64 6.27 -22.56
C MET A 168 -6.52 7.50 -22.39
N ASP A 169 -7.66 7.53 -23.07
CA ASP A 169 -8.67 8.58 -22.91
C ASP A 169 -9.40 8.47 -21.54
N CYS A 170 -10.32 9.38 -21.27
CA CYS A 170 -11.10 9.40 -20.03
C CYS A 170 -12.01 8.15 -19.85
N ASN A 171 -12.21 7.38 -20.89
CA ASN A 171 -12.94 6.10 -20.84
C ASN A 171 -12.02 4.88 -20.66
N GLY A 172 -10.71 5.08 -20.52
CA GLY A 172 -9.71 4.03 -20.39
C GLY A 172 -9.38 3.33 -21.72
N ARG A 173 -9.72 3.92 -22.86
CA ARG A 173 -9.42 3.37 -24.20
C ARG A 173 -8.03 3.81 -24.62
N LYS A 174 -7.19 2.89 -25.07
CA LYS A 174 -5.85 3.21 -25.58
C LYS A 174 -5.95 4.14 -26.79
N ARG A 175 -5.18 5.23 -26.78
CA ARG A 175 -5.15 6.21 -27.86
C ARG A 175 -3.76 6.34 -28.45
N ILE A 176 -2.72 6.19 -27.63
CA ILE A 176 -1.32 6.16 -28.06
C ILE A 176 -0.66 4.94 -27.41
N LEU A 177 0.01 4.15 -28.23
CA LEU A 177 0.78 2.99 -27.79
C LEU A 177 2.19 3.09 -28.37
N LEU A 178 3.18 3.27 -27.49
CA LEU A 178 4.59 3.12 -27.80
C LEU A 178 5.02 1.76 -27.29
N GLN A 179 5.65 0.93 -28.12
CA GLN A 179 6.03 -0.41 -27.71
C GLN A 179 7.29 -0.90 -28.40
N VAL A 180 7.95 -1.86 -27.75
CA VAL A 180 9.00 -2.72 -28.32
C VAL A 180 8.59 -4.16 -28.11
N THR A 181 8.45 -4.90 -29.19
CA THR A 181 8.13 -6.33 -29.16
C THR A 181 9.34 -7.17 -28.77
N PRO A 182 9.17 -8.48 -28.36
CA PRO A 182 10.27 -9.33 -27.94
C PRO A 182 11.36 -9.54 -28.99
N ASP A 183 11.03 -9.44 -30.26
CA ASP A 183 11.97 -9.47 -31.39
C ASP A 183 12.75 -8.15 -31.60
N GLY A 184 12.52 -7.15 -30.72
CA GLY A 184 13.18 -5.84 -30.77
C GLY A 184 12.52 -4.84 -31.71
N THR A 185 11.38 -5.12 -32.33
CA THR A 185 10.70 -4.20 -33.27
C THR A 185 10.01 -3.07 -32.51
N PRO A 186 10.43 -1.78 -32.65
CA PRO A 186 9.75 -0.65 -32.01
C PRO A 186 8.61 -0.13 -32.88
N SER A 187 7.57 0.43 -32.24
CA SER A 187 6.49 1.14 -32.94
C SER A 187 5.83 2.20 -32.06
N ILE A 188 5.22 3.19 -32.70
CA ILE A 188 4.28 4.14 -32.09
C ILE A 188 2.99 4.06 -32.87
N SER A 189 1.90 3.69 -32.22
CA SER A 189 0.59 3.55 -32.85
C SER A 189 -0.39 4.59 -32.28
N PHE A 190 -1.19 5.18 -33.16
CA PHE A 190 -2.34 6.02 -32.82
C PHE A 190 -3.60 5.23 -33.09
N LEU A 191 -4.53 5.20 -32.12
CA LEU A 191 -5.72 4.38 -32.17
C LEU A 191 -6.98 5.26 -32.11
N ASP A 192 -8.03 4.84 -32.83
CA ASP A 192 -9.36 5.42 -32.70
C ASP A 192 -10.08 4.94 -31.41
N ALA A 193 -11.35 5.33 -31.25
CA ALA A 193 -12.13 4.98 -30.07
C ALA A 193 -12.48 3.48 -29.99
N ASP A 194 -12.40 2.77 -31.11
CA ASP A 194 -12.70 1.33 -31.20
C ASP A 194 -11.43 0.47 -31.08
N GLY A 195 -10.25 1.13 -30.85
CA GLY A 195 -8.98 0.45 -30.69
C GLY A 195 -8.30 0.06 -31.99
N LYS A 196 -8.79 0.55 -33.12
CA LYS A 196 -8.19 0.33 -34.43
C LYS A 196 -7.01 1.30 -34.63
N VAL A 197 -5.90 0.79 -35.14
CA VAL A 197 -4.74 1.61 -35.50
C VAL A 197 -5.11 2.47 -36.72
N VAL A 198 -5.09 3.78 -36.55
CA VAL A 198 -5.34 4.78 -37.59
C VAL A 198 -4.07 5.37 -38.18
N ASN A 199 -2.97 5.33 -37.41
CA ASN A 199 -1.63 5.68 -37.89
C ASN A 199 -0.57 4.93 -37.09
N GLN A 200 0.56 4.61 -37.72
CA GLN A 200 1.66 3.92 -37.06
C GLN A 200 3.00 4.42 -37.61
N LEU A 201 3.92 4.68 -36.70
CA LEU A 201 5.33 4.93 -36.98
C LEU A 201 6.15 3.71 -36.54
N GLY A 202 7.06 3.29 -37.34
CA GLY A 202 7.97 2.17 -37.07
C GLY A 202 9.25 2.29 -37.89
N PRO A 203 10.20 1.37 -37.74
CA PRO A 203 11.42 1.36 -38.53
C PRO A 203 11.09 1.30 -40.01
N THR A 204 11.72 2.19 -40.78
CA THR A 204 11.69 2.05 -42.26
C THR A 204 12.45 0.77 -42.61
N ARG A 205 11.80 -0.19 -43.25
CA ARG A 205 12.54 -1.34 -43.84
C ARG A 205 13.54 -0.76 -44.81
N SER A 206 14.84 -0.85 -44.51
CA SER A 206 15.87 -0.69 -45.55
C SER A 206 15.62 -1.79 -46.60
N GLN A 207 15.32 -1.38 -47.81
CA GLN A 207 15.24 -2.25 -48.99
C GLN A 207 16.62 -2.85 -49.27
#